data_6b77f85f50f02db6e88a743f6532cfc8
#
_entry.id   6b77f85f50f02db6e88a743f6532cfc8
#
_cell.length_a   1.000
_cell.length_b   1.000
_cell.length_c   1.000
_cell.angle_alpha   90.00
_cell.angle_beta   90.00
_cell.angle_gamma   90.00
#
_symmetry.space_group_name_H-M   'P 1'
#
loop_
_entity.id
_entity.type
_entity.pdbx_description
1 polymer ?
#
loop_
_entity_poly.entity_id
_entity_poly.type
_entity_poly.pdbx_seq_one_letter_code
_entity_poly.pdbx_strand_id
1 'polypeptide(L)'
;RAPGLHRGHWGFSGWAQHDDAIWGEVKADAQNRARQGLAAYESRFYGSDSDARVIENARKNARRAGIGELITFEAKDVAQLSNPLPQGPYGTVISNPPYGERLESEPALIALHSLLGRLLKAQFGGWNLSLFSASVDLLNCLQLRADRQFKAKNGPLDCVQKNYHLAENTGEAKAPAMAEDFANRLRKNVKKLEKWARQEGIECYRLYDADLPDYNVAVDRYADWVVVQELS
;
A
#
# COMPACT_ATOMS: atom_id res chain seq x y z
N ARG A 1 23.13 -11.47 -4.71
CA ARG A 1 22.58 -12.47 -5.61
C ARG A 1 22.95 -12.19 -7.04
N ALA A 2 23.13 -13.25 -7.81
CA ALA A 2 23.45 -13.17 -9.22
C ALA A 2 22.29 -13.80 -10.05
N PRO A 3 21.24 -13.02 -10.39
CA PRO A 3 20.04 -13.55 -11.08
C PRO A 3 20.37 -14.19 -12.43
N GLY A 4 21.49 -13.80 -13.06
CA GLY A 4 21.98 -14.41 -14.29
C GLY A 4 22.40 -15.88 -14.15
N LEU A 5 22.69 -16.39 -12.95
CA LEU A 5 23.10 -17.78 -12.73
C LEU A 5 22.05 -18.83 -13.10
N HIS A 6 20.77 -18.42 -13.20
CA HIS A 6 19.68 -19.32 -13.60
C HIS A 6 19.53 -19.45 -15.12
N ARG A 7 20.32 -18.73 -15.90
CA ARG A 7 20.30 -18.81 -17.36
C ARG A 7 21.19 -19.96 -17.82
N GLY A 8 20.73 -20.75 -18.83
CA GLY A 8 21.50 -21.75 -19.49
C GLY A 8 22.34 -21.22 -20.67
N HIS A 9 22.01 -20.00 -21.15
CA HIS A 9 22.67 -19.41 -22.33
C HIS A 9 22.81 -17.87 -22.13
N TRP A 10 23.93 -17.33 -22.64
CA TRP A 10 24.24 -15.92 -22.66
C TRP A 10 24.51 -15.45 -24.08
N GLY A 11 24.10 -14.28 -24.48
CA GLY A 11 24.28 -13.75 -25.83
C GLY A 11 25.75 -13.69 -26.29
N PHE A 12 26.68 -13.50 -25.36
CA PHE A 12 28.10 -13.48 -25.63
C PHE A 12 28.79 -14.85 -25.74
N SER A 13 28.11 -15.95 -25.42
CA SER A 13 28.68 -17.33 -25.49
C SER A 13 29.07 -17.74 -26.92
N GLY A 14 28.55 -17.06 -27.94
CA GLY A 14 28.90 -17.28 -29.35
C GLY A 14 29.98 -16.33 -29.90
N TRP A 15 30.56 -15.46 -29.07
CA TRP A 15 31.61 -14.54 -29.57
C TRP A 15 32.92 -15.30 -29.86
N ALA A 16 33.61 -14.91 -30.93
CA ALA A 16 34.84 -15.53 -31.34
C ALA A 16 35.98 -15.48 -30.30
N GLN A 17 35.91 -14.52 -29.38
CA GLN A 17 36.87 -14.32 -28.28
C GLN A 17 36.31 -14.79 -26.93
N HIS A 18 35.21 -15.54 -26.94
CA HIS A 18 34.66 -16.10 -25.71
C HIS A 18 35.57 -17.17 -25.13
N ASP A 19 35.93 -17.06 -23.86
CA ASP A 19 36.73 -18.02 -23.13
C ASP A 19 35.83 -18.72 -22.08
N ASP A 20 35.54 -20.00 -22.38
CA ASP A 20 34.67 -20.82 -21.52
C ASP A 20 35.30 -21.10 -20.15
N ALA A 21 36.65 -21.16 -20.05
CA ALA A 21 37.34 -21.40 -18.79
C ALA A 21 37.18 -20.15 -17.86
N ILE A 22 37.50 -18.98 -18.36
CA ILE A 22 37.33 -17.72 -17.63
C ILE A 22 35.85 -17.54 -17.22
N TRP A 23 34.95 -17.82 -18.14
CA TRP A 23 33.50 -17.73 -17.82
C TRP A 23 33.07 -18.76 -16.76
N GLY A 24 33.67 -19.95 -16.78
CA GLY A 24 33.48 -20.98 -15.78
C GLY A 24 33.90 -20.51 -14.38
N GLU A 25 35.05 -19.86 -14.25
CA GLU A 25 35.54 -19.30 -12.98
C GLU A 25 34.65 -18.18 -12.46
N VAL A 26 34.21 -17.26 -13.33
CA VAL A 26 33.28 -16.16 -12.95
C VAL A 26 31.95 -16.70 -12.45
N LYS A 27 31.41 -17.75 -13.11
CA LYS A 27 30.19 -18.43 -12.65
C LYS A 27 30.39 -19.11 -11.30
N ALA A 28 31.48 -19.80 -11.11
CA ALA A 28 31.79 -20.50 -9.86
C ALA A 28 31.93 -19.54 -8.69
N ASP A 29 32.62 -18.42 -8.89
CA ASP A 29 32.71 -17.34 -7.89
C ASP A 29 31.34 -16.75 -7.56
N ALA A 30 30.53 -16.42 -8.55
CA ALA A 30 29.18 -15.90 -8.36
C ALA A 30 28.25 -16.88 -7.62
N GLN A 31 28.38 -18.19 -7.93
CA GLN A 31 27.64 -19.27 -7.23
C GLN A 31 28.08 -19.38 -5.77
N ASN A 32 29.39 -19.27 -5.50
CA ASN A 32 29.92 -19.33 -4.15
C ASN A 32 29.42 -18.13 -3.31
N ARG A 33 29.52 -16.94 -3.85
CA ARG A 33 28.96 -15.71 -3.19
C ARG A 33 27.46 -15.82 -2.96
N ALA A 34 26.70 -16.38 -3.91
CA ALA A 34 25.26 -16.60 -3.74
C ALA A 34 24.94 -17.57 -2.60
N ARG A 35 25.69 -18.68 -2.49
CA ARG A 35 25.55 -19.65 -1.39
C ARG A 35 25.89 -19.03 -0.03
N GLN A 36 27.03 -18.34 0.05
CA GLN A 36 27.47 -17.67 1.28
C GLN A 36 26.45 -16.58 1.71
N GLY A 37 26.01 -15.76 0.78
CA GLY A 37 25.01 -14.72 1.06
C GLY A 37 23.66 -15.30 1.49
N LEU A 38 23.24 -16.45 0.94
CA LEU A 38 22.02 -17.11 1.35
C LEU A 38 22.13 -17.72 2.75
N ALA A 39 23.27 -18.32 3.08
CA ALA A 39 23.52 -18.93 4.38
C ALA A 39 23.61 -17.87 5.51
N ALA A 40 24.17 -16.70 5.20
CA ALA A 40 24.30 -15.59 6.15
C ALA A 40 23.07 -14.68 6.23
N TYR A 41 22.00 -14.97 5.48
CA TYR A 41 20.84 -14.08 5.39
C TYR A 41 19.80 -14.41 6.46
N GLU A 42 19.62 -13.50 7.43
CA GLU A 42 18.72 -13.69 8.56
C GLU A 42 17.33 -13.05 8.37
N SER A 43 17.24 -12.08 7.46
CA SER A 43 15.98 -11.35 7.24
C SER A 43 14.92 -12.23 6.57
N ARG A 44 13.66 -11.87 6.73
CA ARG A 44 12.51 -12.52 6.10
C ARG A 44 11.76 -11.54 5.22
N PHE A 45 11.10 -12.08 4.21
CA PHE A 45 10.19 -11.32 3.35
C PHE A 45 8.77 -11.82 3.55
N TYR A 46 7.83 -10.91 3.47
CA TYR A 46 6.41 -11.19 3.54
C TYR A 46 5.74 -10.60 2.32
N GLY A 47 4.91 -11.36 1.66
CA GLY A 47 4.17 -10.92 0.48
C GLY A 47 2.71 -11.31 0.59
N SER A 48 1.81 -10.39 0.23
CA SER A 48 0.38 -10.66 0.20
C SER A 48 -0.27 -10.07 -1.05
N ASP A 49 -1.32 -10.72 -1.50
CA ASP A 49 -2.20 -10.30 -2.58
C ASP A 49 -3.58 -10.88 -2.31
N SER A 50 -4.63 -10.23 -2.76
CA SER A 50 -6.00 -10.74 -2.63
C SER A 50 -6.28 -11.92 -3.57
N ASP A 51 -5.58 -12.02 -4.70
CA ASP A 51 -5.72 -13.14 -5.64
C ASP A 51 -4.80 -14.31 -5.28
N ALA A 52 -5.40 -15.41 -4.84
CA ALA A 52 -4.70 -16.65 -4.50
C ALA A 52 -3.86 -17.22 -5.67
N ARG A 53 -4.26 -16.97 -6.93
CA ARG A 53 -3.51 -17.41 -8.13
C ARG A 53 -2.22 -16.61 -8.28
N VAL A 54 -2.25 -15.31 -7.98
CA VAL A 54 -1.07 -14.44 -7.97
C VAL A 54 -0.09 -14.95 -6.90
N ILE A 55 -0.58 -15.26 -5.70
CA ILE A 55 0.22 -15.82 -4.61
C ILE A 55 0.85 -17.17 -4.99
N GLU A 56 0.10 -18.08 -5.63
CA GLU A 56 0.66 -19.36 -6.06
C GLU A 56 1.77 -19.18 -7.13
N ASN A 57 1.58 -18.24 -8.06
CA ASN A 57 2.61 -17.91 -9.04
C ASN A 57 3.85 -17.29 -8.38
N ALA A 58 3.66 -16.42 -7.37
CA ALA A 58 4.75 -15.83 -6.60
C ALA A 58 5.55 -16.94 -5.87
N ARG A 59 4.88 -17.91 -5.24
CA ARG A 59 5.52 -19.08 -4.59
C ARG A 59 6.34 -19.92 -5.59
N LYS A 60 5.79 -20.19 -6.78
CA LYS A 60 6.50 -20.91 -7.86
C LYS A 60 7.75 -20.15 -8.29
N ASN A 61 7.64 -18.84 -8.49
CA ASN A 61 8.78 -18.01 -8.88
C ASN A 61 9.85 -17.94 -7.79
N ALA A 62 9.47 -17.82 -6.52
CA ALA A 62 10.40 -17.83 -5.40
C ALA A 62 11.15 -19.16 -5.27
N ARG A 63 10.45 -20.30 -5.44
CA ARG A 63 11.07 -21.64 -5.49
C ARG A 63 12.06 -21.77 -6.64
N ARG A 64 11.67 -21.34 -7.86
CA ARG A 64 12.57 -21.34 -9.03
C ARG A 64 13.81 -20.47 -8.83
N ALA A 65 13.66 -19.37 -8.10
CA ALA A 65 14.77 -18.49 -7.74
C ALA A 65 15.62 -19.00 -6.57
N GLY A 66 15.28 -20.14 -5.96
CA GLY A 66 16.00 -20.73 -4.83
C GLY A 66 15.88 -19.90 -3.53
N ILE A 67 14.78 -19.16 -3.35
CA ILE A 67 14.56 -18.27 -2.20
C ILE A 67 13.20 -18.49 -1.53
N GLY A 68 12.52 -19.58 -1.87
CA GLY A 68 11.19 -19.87 -1.33
C GLY A 68 11.13 -19.86 0.18
N GLU A 69 12.15 -20.39 0.84
CA GLU A 69 12.24 -20.49 2.31
C GLU A 69 12.42 -19.13 3.02
N LEU A 70 12.80 -18.09 2.28
CA LEU A 70 12.98 -16.74 2.83
C LEU A 70 11.72 -15.89 2.77
N ILE A 71 10.69 -16.35 2.07
CA ILE A 71 9.50 -15.55 1.76
C ILE A 71 8.25 -16.27 2.25
N THR A 72 7.49 -15.60 3.09
CA THR A 72 6.13 -16.03 3.48
C THR A 72 5.12 -15.33 2.59
N PHE A 73 4.26 -16.08 1.91
CA PHE A 73 3.20 -15.56 1.06
C PHE A 73 1.82 -15.89 1.59
N GLU A 74 0.94 -14.92 1.63
CA GLU A 74 -0.45 -15.07 2.08
C GLU A 74 -1.43 -14.49 1.07
N ALA A 75 -2.50 -15.23 0.76
CA ALA A 75 -3.63 -14.70 0.02
C ALA A 75 -4.56 -14.02 1.02
N LYS A 76 -4.60 -12.68 1.02
CA LYS A 76 -5.45 -11.90 1.92
C LYS A 76 -5.77 -10.52 1.35
N ASP A 77 -6.96 -10.05 1.69
CA ASP A 77 -7.41 -8.71 1.38
C ASP A 77 -6.62 -7.64 2.15
N VAL A 78 -6.56 -6.43 1.60
CA VAL A 78 -5.91 -5.28 2.25
C VAL A 78 -6.52 -4.99 3.63
N ALA A 79 -7.81 -5.24 3.83
CA ALA A 79 -8.48 -5.06 5.12
C ALA A 79 -7.89 -5.94 6.22
N GLN A 80 -7.22 -7.04 5.85
CA GLN A 80 -6.54 -7.97 6.76
C GLN A 80 -5.03 -7.68 6.89
N LEU A 81 -4.56 -6.55 6.33
CA LEU A 81 -3.15 -6.15 6.41
C LEU A 81 -2.76 -5.99 7.88
N SER A 82 -1.72 -6.69 8.27
CA SER A 82 -1.15 -6.64 9.61
C SER A 82 0.37 -6.70 9.55
N ASN A 83 1.03 -6.09 10.53
CA ASN A 83 2.47 -6.19 10.66
C ASN A 83 2.87 -7.63 11.01
N PRO A 84 3.67 -8.31 10.18
CA PRO A 84 4.11 -9.68 10.44
C PRO A 84 5.11 -9.78 11.60
N LEU A 85 5.66 -8.66 12.05
CA LEU A 85 6.68 -8.55 13.11
C LEU A 85 6.32 -7.44 14.10
N PRO A 86 5.21 -7.54 14.85
CA PRO A 86 4.70 -6.44 15.69
C PRO A 86 5.66 -6.07 16.84
N GLN A 87 6.53 -6.97 17.25
CA GLN A 87 7.57 -6.77 18.28
C GLN A 87 8.99 -6.94 17.72
N GLY A 88 9.11 -7.06 16.40
CA GLY A 88 10.37 -7.28 15.72
C GLY A 88 11.07 -5.98 15.31
N PRO A 89 12.18 -6.09 14.60
CA PRO A 89 12.84 -4.93 14.03
C PRO A 89 11.95 -4.26 12.98
N TYR A 90 12.09 -2.95 12.84
CA TYR A 90 11.43 -2.20 11.77
C TYR A 90 11.91 -2.65 10.40
N GLY A 91 11.04 -2.54 9.42
CA GLY A 91 11.30 -2.97 8.05
C GLY A 91 10.86 -1.94 7.02
N THR A 92 10.66 -2.43 5.82
CA THR A 92 10.18 -1.62 4.70
C THR A 92 8.97 -2.30 4.04
N VAL A 93 7.87 -1.58 3.91
CA VAL A 93 6.73 -1.97 3.10
C VAL A 93 6.92 -1.42 1.69
N ILE A 94 6.75 -2.26 0.68
CA ILE A 94 6.84 -1.86 -0.73
C ILE A 94 5.55 -2.31 -1.41
N SER A 95 4.88 -1.40 -2.14
CA SER A 95 3.69 -1.76 -2.89
C SER A 95 3.53 -0.92 -4.15
N ASN A 96 2.87 -1.53 -5.13
CA ASN A 96 2.33 -0.88 -6.33
C ASN A 96 0.82 -1.13 -6.32
N PRO A 97 0.05 -0.37 -5.51
CA PRO A 97 -1.38 -0.56 -5.38
C PRO A 97 -2.09 -0.28 -6.71
N PRO A 98 -3.29 -0.81 -6.94
CA PRO A 98 -3.99 -0.62 -8.19
C PRO A 98 -4.27 0.86 -8.47
N TYR A 99 -4.11 1.24 -9.74
CA TYR A 99 -4.43 2.57 -10.27
C TYR A 99 -4.92 2.45 -11.72
N GLY A 100 -5.84 3.35 -12.12
CA GLY A 100 -6.38 3.40 -13.48
C GLY A 100 -7.64 2.56 -13.71
N GLU A 101 -8.35 2.86 -14.77
CA GLU A 101 -9.71 2.42 -15.10
C GLU A 101 -9.88 0.91 -15.36
N ARG A 102 -8.79 0.14 -15.41
CA ARG A 102 -8.85 -1.28 -15.84
C ARG A 102 -9.21 -2.26 -14.73
N LEU A 103 -9.17 -1.86 -13.48
CA LEU A 103 -9.26 -2.79 -12.35
C LEU A 103 -10.47 -2.53 -11.46
N GLU A 104 -10.80 -1.26 -11.17
CA GLU A 104 -11.89 -0.90 -10.26
C GLU A 104 -12.45 0.48 -10.59
N SER A 105 -13.64 0.79 -10.06
CA SER A 105 -14.20 2.13 -10.14
C SER A 105 -13.37 3.12 -9.29
N GLU A 106 -13.35 4.39 -9.67
CA GLU A 106 -12.61 5.43 -8.94
C GLU A 106 -12.98 5.51 -7.45
N PRO A 107 -14.27 5.43 -7.03
CA PRO A 107 -14.63 5.41 -5.61
C PRO A 107 -14.06 4.20 -4.86
N ALA A 108 -13.97 3.02 -5.47
CA ALA A 108 -13.39 1.83 -4.86
C ALA A 108 -11.88 1.99 -4.67
N LEU A 109 -11.17 2.59 -5.63
CA LEU A 109 -9.74 2.89 -5.51
C LEU A 109 -9.45 3.91 -4.41
N ILE A 110 -10.27 4.96 -4.27
CA ILE A 110 -10.18 5.94 -3.18
C ILE A 110 -10.37 5.26 -1.83
N ALA A 111 -11.42 4.42 -1.70
CA ALA A 111 -11.70 3.67 -0.47
C ALA A 111 -10.53 2.74 -0.09
N LEU A 112 -9.97 2.01 -1.07
CA LEU A 112 -8.84 1.11 -0.89
C LEU A 112 -7.60 1.88 -0.40
N HIS A 113 -7.24 3.00 -1.04
CA HIS A 113 -6.07 3.79 -0.63
C HIS A 113 -6.26 4.43 0.74
N SER A 114 -7.46 4.91 1.06
CA SER A 114 -7.79 5.45 2.38
C SER A 114 -7.69 4.38 3.47
N LEU A 115 -8.19 3.17 3.21
CA LEU A 115 -8.06 2.02 4.10
C LEU A 115 -6.59 1.63 4.29
N LEU A 116 -5.85 1.49 3.19
CA LEU A 116 -4.42 1.16 3.21
C LEU A 116 -3.63 2.18 4.06
N GLY A 117 -3.84 3.48 3.86
CA GLY A 117 -3.18 4.52 4.64
C GLY A 117 -3.49 4.45 6.13
N ARG A 118 -4.73 4.14 6.51
CA ARG A 118 -5.14 3.95 7.89
C ARG A 118 -4.46 2.74 8.53
N LEU A 119 -4.45 1.60 7.82
CA LEU A 119 -3.82 0.37 8.33
C LEU A 119 -2.31 0.50 8.45
N LEU A 120 -1.66 1.16 7.48
CA LEU A 120 -0.22 1.43 7.54
C LEU A 120 0.14 2.26 8.75
N LYS A 121 -0.59 3.33 9.04
CA LYS A 121 -0.40 4.15 10.24
C LYS A 121 -0.62 3.36 11.53
N ALA A 122 -1.64 2.51 11.56
CA ALA A 122 -2.00 1.76 12.75
C ALA A 122 -1.04 0.59 13.07
N GLN A 123 -0.54 -0.09 12.02
CA GLN A 123 0.13 -1.37 12.17
C GLN A 123 1.66 -1.29 11.96
N PHE A 124 2.16 -0.28 11.23
CA PHE A 124 3.54 -0.22 10.77
C PHE A 124 4.29 1.02 11.28
N GLY A 125 3.95 1.52 12.47
CA GLY A 125 4.70 2.62 13.10
C GLY A 125 6.21 2.28 13.18
N GLY A 126 7.07 3.24 12.85
CA GLY A 126 8.53 3.08 12.77
C GLY A 126 9.06 2.45 11.48
N TRP A 127 8.18 1.92 10.61
CA TRP A 127 8.58 1.33 9.33
C TRP A 127 8.77 2.36 8.23
N ASN A 128 9.57 2.00 7.23
CA ASN A 128 9.64 2.72 5.97
C ASN A 128 8.55 2.19 5.01
N LEU A 129 8.07 3.07 4.14
CA LEU A 129 7.09 2.73 3.11
C LEU A 129 7.56 3.30 1.77
N SER A 130 7.47 2.50 0.72
CA SER A 130 7.72 2.93 -0.66
C SER A 130 6.56 2.51 -1.53
N LEU A 131 5.87 3.48 -2.12
CA LEU A 131 4.74 3.27 -3.01
C LEU A 131 5.02 3.79 -4.40
N PHE A 132 4.62 3.00 -5.38
CA PHE A 132 4.73 3.31 -6.79
C PHE A 132 3.33 3.42 -7.40
N SER A 133 3.03 4.51 -8.12
CA SER A 133 1.71 4.71 -8.74
C SER A 133 1.78 5.66 -9.93
N ALA A 134 0.87 5.49 -10.90
CA ALA A 134 0.60 6.48 -11.93
C ALA A 134 -0.39 7.57 -11.48
N SER A 135 -1.08 7.39 -10.35
CA SER A 135 -2.01 8.37 -9.79
C SER A 135 -1.46 8.98 -8.51
N VAL A 136 -1.11 10.26 -8.56
CA VAL A 136 -0.69 11.05 -7.39
C VAL A 136 -1.88 11.26 -6.45
N ASP A 137 -3.08 11.43 -6.98
CA ASP A 137 -4.29 11.69 -6.21
C ASP A 137 -4.67 10.50 -5.34
N LEU A 138 -4.58 9.28 -5.87
CA LEU A 138 -4.78 8.07 -5.09
C LEU A 138 -3.72 7.94 -3.97
N LEU A 139 -2.46 8.29 -4.24
CA LEU A 139 -1.43 8.31 -3.18
C LEU A 139 -1.71 9.38 -2.11
N ASN A 140 -2.37 10.48 -2.46
CA ASN A 140 -2.78 11.49 -1.49
C ASN A 140 -3.91 10.98 -0.58
N CYS A 141 -4.77 10.07 -1.05
CA CYS A 141 -5.82 9.43 -0.25
C CYS A 141 -5.28 8.60 0.94
N LEU A 142 -3.99 8.21 0.94
CA LEU A 142 -3.33 7.59 2.09
C LEU A 142 -3.22 8.53 3.30
N GLN A 143 -3.32 9.85 3.08
CA GLN A 143 -3.12 10.88 4.11
C GLN A 143 -1.78 10.72 4.84
N LEU A 144 -0.73 10.46 4.07
CA LEU A 144 0.66 10.36 4.52
C LEU A 144 1.51 11.43 3.85
N ARG A 145 2.40 12.05 4.62
CA ARG A 145 3.38 12.99 4.08
C ARG A 145 4.60 12.23 3.59
N ALA A 146 4.90 12.34 2.29
CA ALA A 146 6.10 11.74 1.72
C ALA A 146 7.37 12.52 2.10
N ASP A 147 8.43 11.81 2.45
CA ASP A 147 9.75 12.38 2.70
C ASP A 147 10.48 12.67 1.38
N ARG A 148 10.28 11.79 0.40
CA ARG A 148 10.90 11.90 -0.93
C ARG A 148 9.95 11.40 -2.01
N GLN A 149 10.07 12.02 -3.19
CA GLN A 149 9.35 11.61 -4.39
C GLN A 149 10.30 11.55 -5.58
N PHE A 150 10.16 10.51 -6.40
CA PHE A 150 10.90 10.32 -7.63
C PHE A 150 9.93 10.14 -8.80
N LYS A 151 10.28 10.75 -9.93
CA LYS A 151 9.57 10.50 -11.20
C LYS A 151 10.06 9.17 -11.79
N ALA A 152 9.14 8.41 -12.34
CA ALA A 152 9.41 7.11 -12.96
C ALA A 152 8.46 6.86 -14.12
N LYS A 153 8.69 5.78 -14.85
CA LYS A 153 7.78 5.33 -15.92
C LYS A 153 7.45 3.85 -15.77
N ASN A 154 6.21 3.51 -16.12
CA ASN A 154 5.77 2.14 -16.29
C ASN A 154 5.26 1.97 -17.73
N GLY A 155 6.14 1.55 -18.65
CA GLY A 155 5.88 1.61 -20.06
C GLY A 155 5.61 3.06 -20.50
N PRO A 156 4.46 3.36 -21.14
CA PRO A 156 4.10 4.71 -21.56
C PRO A 156 3.62 5.61 -20.40
N LEU A 157 3.26 5.02 -19.25
CA LEU A 157 2.67 5.76 -18.13
C LEU A 157 3.71 6.52 -17.33
N ASP A 158 3.47 7.80 -17.09
CA ASP A 158 4.22 8.58 -16.12
C ASP A 158 3.78 8.17 -14.71
N CYS A 159 4.74 7.82 -13.90
CA CYS A 159 4.54 7.32 -12.55
C CYS A 159 5.35 8.12 -11.54
N VAL A 160 5.00 7.97 -10.29
CA VAL A 160 5.78 8.47 -9.17
C VAL A 160 6.06 7.33 -8.18
N GLN A 161 7.24 7.39 -7.59
CA GLN A 161 7.56 6.63 -6.38
C GLN A 161 7.63 7.60 -5.22
N LYS A 162 6.82 7.38 -4.21
CA LYS A 162 6.85 8.15 -2.97
C LYS A 162 7.37 7.29 -1.83
N ASN A 163 8.31 7.83 -1.07
CA ASN A 163 8.88 7.20 0.12
C ASN A 163 8.42 7.94 1.36
N TYR A 164 8.10 7.19 2.41
CA TYR A 164 7.57 7.69 3.66
C TYR A 164 8.30 7.01 4.82
N HIS A 165 8.42 7.71 5.93
CA HIS A 165 8.70 7.10 7.22
C HIS A 165 7.43 7.17 8.08
N LEU A 166 6.96 6.03 8.52
CA LEU A 166 5.75 5.95 9.35
C LEU A 166 6.12 6.27 10.79
N ALA A 167 5.50 7.31 11.36
CA ALA A 167 5.74 7.67 12.76
C ALA A 167 5.48 6.48 13.69
N GLU A 168 6.29 6.32 14.71
CA GLU A 168 6.06 5.30 15.74
C GLU A 168 4.73 5.56 16.46
N ASN A 169 3.99 4.50 16.72
CA ASN A 169 2.79 4.58 17.54
C ASN A 169 3.21 4.71 19.00
N THR A 170 3.35 5.92 19.49
CA THR A 170 3.71 6.21 20.89
C THR A 170 2.59 5.94 21.90
N GLY A 171 1.62 5.07 21.56
CA GLY A 171 0.50 4.70 22.45
C GLY A 171 -0.59 5.76 22.58
N GLU A 172 -0.34 6.97 22.11
CA GLU A 172 -1.29 8.06 22.06
C GLU A 172 -1.66 8.38 20.60
N ALA A 173 -2.40 7.47 19.94
CA ALA A 173 -3.17 7.85 18.79
C ALA A 173 -4.34 8.72 19.30
N LYS A 174 -4.08 9.97 19.65
CA LYS A 174 -5.11 11.00 19.63
C LYS A 174 -5.71 10.96 18.23
N ALA A 175 -6.97 10.53 18.12
CA ALA A 175 -7.75 10.91 16.96
C ALA A 175 -7.49 12.42 16.73
N PRO A 176 -7.19 12.85 15.48
CA PRO A 176 -6.89 14.26 15.26
C PRO A 176 -8.00 15.08 15.89
N ALA A 177 -7.65 16.07 16.72
CA ALA A 177 -8.62 16.92 17.44
C ALA A 177 -9.67 17.54 16.49
N MET A 178 -9.29 17.76 15.22
CA MET A 178 -10.16 18.17 14.13
C MET A 178 -11.33 17.20 13.88
N ALA A 179 -11.07 15.87 13.86
CA ALA A 179 -12.14 14.88 13.65
C ALA A 179 -13.17 14.86 14.81
N GLU A 180 -12.75 15.21 16.00
CA GLU A 180 -13.62 15.28 17.18
C GLU A 180 -14.58 16.48 17.12
N ASP A 181 -14.11 17.62 16.66
CA ASP A 181 -14.95 18.82 16.47
C ASP A 181 -16.01 18.59 15.39
N PHE A 182 -15.63 18.00 14.26
CA PHE A 182 -16.56 17.61 13.21
C PHE A 182 -17.59 16.59 13.72
N ALA A 183 -17.14 15.53 14.38
CA ALA A 183 -18.02 14.51 14.94
C ALA A 183 -18.98 15.08 15.98
N ASN A 184 -18.52 15.99 16.82
CA ASN A 184 -19.36 16.66 17.82
C ASN A 184 -20.40 17.58 17.17
N ARG A 185 -20.01 18.32 16.13
CA ARG A 185 -20.94 19.14 15.35
C ARG A 185 -22.00 18.28 14.69
N LEU A 186 -21.58 17.22 14.01
CA LEU A 186 -22.49 16.30 13.34
C LEU A 186 -23.47 15.65 14.31
N ARG A 187 -23.01 15.17 15.48
CA ARG A 187 -23.89 14.62 16.54
C ARG A 187 -24.93 15.63 17.04
N LYS A 188 -24.53 16.91 17.20
CA LYS A 188 -25.47 17.97 17.59
C LYS A 188 -26.53 18.22 16.52
N ASN A 189 -26.12 18.26 15.25
CA ASN A 189 -27.03 18.43 14.12
C ASN A 189 -28.01 17.26 14.01
N VAL A 190 -27.52 16.01 14.12
CA VAL A 190 -28.36 14.81 14.12
C VAL A 190 -29.42 14.91 15.24
N LYS A 191 -29.03 15.18 16.49
CA LYS A 191 -29.97 15.33 17.62
C LYS A 191 -31.03 16.40 17.36
N LYS A 192 -30.65 17.51 16.74
CA LYS A 192 -31.55 18.63 16.46
C LYS A 192 -32.56 18.30 15.37
N LEU A 193 -32.08 17.70 14.28
CA LEU A 193 -32.84 17.47 13.06
C LEU A 193 -33.64 16.17 13.08
N GLU A 194 -33.17 15.12 13.74
CA GLU A 194 -33.83 13.83 13.77
C GLU A 194 -35.24 13.88 14.40
N LYS A 195 -35.39 14.67 15.47
CA LYS A 195 -36.69 14.85 16.11
C LYS A 195 -37.68 15.55 15.17
N TRP A 196 -37.24 16.62 14.53
CA TRP A 196 -38.03 17.34 13.53
C TRP A 196 -38.38 16.48 12.33
N ALA A 197 -37.39 15.82 11.71
CA ALA A 197 -37.59 14.97 10.56
C ALA A 197 -38.61 13.83 10.84
N ARG A 198 -38.53 13.23 12.03
CA ARG A 198 -39.49 12.20 12.46
C ARG A 198 -40.90 12.75 12.66
N GLN A 199 -41.06 13.96 13.17
CA GLN A 199 -42.37 14.60 13.36
C GLN A 199 -43.01 14.98 12.02
N GLU A 200 -42.23 15.43 11.04
CA GLU A 200 -42.70 15.84 9.73
C GLU A 200 -42.71 14.73 8.70
N GLY A 201 -42.29 13.51 9.06
CA GLY A 201 -42.20 12.37 8.13
C GLY A 201 -41.16 12.55 7.01
N ILE A 202 -40.10 13.31 7.26
CA ILE A 202 -39.04 13.60 6.28
C ILE A 202 -37.91 12.60 6.45
N GLU A 203 -37.58 11.88 5.36
CA GLU A 203 -36.50 10.89 5.34
C GLU A 203 -35.22 11.40 4.63
N CYS A 204 -35.31 12.52 3.90
CA CYS A 204 -34.20 13.08 3.14
C CYS A 204 -33.94 14.52 3.60
N TYR A 205 -32.79 14.75 4.23
CA TYR A 205 -32.41 16.07 4.74
C TYR A 205 -30.91 16.23 4.95
N ARG A 206 -30.42 17.48 4.92
CA ARG A 206 -29.03 17.82 5.15
C ARG A 206 -28.71 17.80 6.63
N LEU A 207 -27.69 17.05 7.01
CA LEU A 207 -27.18 16.95 8.38
C LEU A 207 -26.07 17.96 8.68
N TYR A 208 -25.28 18.35 7.66
CA TYR A 208 -24.14 19.23 7.81
C TYR A 208 -23.90 19.99 6.49
N ASP A 209 -23.56 21.26 6.57
CA ASP A 209 -23.38 22.16 5.42
C ASP A 209 -22.23 23.14 5.69
N ALA A 210 -20.97 22.65 5.62
CA ALA A 210 -19.77 23.45 5.89
C ALA A 210 -19.83 24.28 7.19
N ASP A 211 -20.46 23.72 8.24
CA ASP A 211 -20.66 24.41 9.51
C ASP A 211 -19.35 24.81 10.24
N LEU A 212 -18.24 24.16 9.88
CA LEU A 212 -16.90 24.43 10.40
C LEU A 212 -15.96 24.77 9.26
N PRO A 213 -15.11 25.80 9.40
CA PRO A 213 -14.26 26.28 8.30
C PRO A 213 -13.24 25.27 7.81
N ASP A 214 -12.83 24.31 8.65
CA ASP A 214 -11.86 23.27 8.31
C ASP A 214 -12.48 22.07 7.60
N TYR A 215 -13.83 22.02 7.48
CA TYR A 215 -14.58 20.93 6.87
C TYR A 215 -15.58 21.45 5.86
N ASN A 216 -15.08 21.72 4.65
CA ASN A 216 -15.90 22.22 3.54
C ASN A 216 -16.64 21.08 2.84
N VAL A 217 -17.54 20.45 3.57
CA VAL A 217 -18.34 19.31 3.09
C VAL A 217 -19.81 19.50 3.38
N ALA A 218 -20.66 18.86 2.57
CA ALA A 218 -22.07 18.64 2.87
C ALA A 218 -22.28 17.19 3.26
N VAL A 219 -23.13 16.95 4.26
CA VAL A 219 -23.57 15.61 4.66
C VAL A 219 -25.09 15.55 4.57
N ASP A 220 -25.58 14.76 3.63
CA ASP A 220 -27.00 14.55 3.38
C ASP A 220 -27.43 13.15 3.78
N ARG A 221 -28.58 13.04 4.42
CA ARG A 221 -29.24 11.76 4.73
C ARG A 221 -30.38 11.53 3.75
N TYR A 222 -30.44 10.31 3.22
CA TYR A 222 -31.50 9.79 2.35
C TYR A 222 -31.98 8.47 2.93
N ALA A 223 -33.02 8.50 3.75
CA ALA A 223 -33.52 7.35 4.52
C ALA A 223 -32.37 6.66 5.29
N ASP A 224 -31.93 5.49 4.84
CA ASP A 224 -30.82 4.71 5.46
C ASP A 224 -29.44 5.01 4.87
N TRP A 225 -29.36 5.90 3.88
CA TRP A 225 -28.11 6.29 3.22
C TRP A 225 -27.59 7.62 3.71
N VAL A 226 -26.28 7.74 3.77
CA VAL A 226 -25.60 9.01 4.04
C VAL A 226 -24.65 9.32 2.89
N VAL A 227 -24.78 10.49 2.30
CA VAL A 227 -23.91 10.99 1.23
C VAL A 227 -23.07 12.13 1.79
N VAL A 228 -21.76 12.07 1.56
CA VAL A 228 -20.82 13.14 1.91
C VAL A 228 -20.24 13.71 0.62
N GLN A 229 -20.34 15.02 0.43
CA GLN A 229 -19.84 15.74 -0.74
C GLN A 229 -18.87 16.82 -0.31
N GLU A 230 -17.74 16.92 -0.96
CA GLU A 230 -16.85 18.07 -0.81
C GLU A 230 -17.43 19.26 -1.58
N LEU A 231 -17.47 20.42 -0.91
CA LEU A 231 -17.94 21.66 -1.53
C LEU A 231 -16.72 22.40 -2.10
N SER A 232 -16.74 22.70 -3.39
CA SER A 232 -15.70 23.43 -4.13
C SER A 232 -15.78 24.94 -3.88
#